data_22672a75663f0503f3bf8024eedaa416
#
_entry.id   22672a75663f0503f3bf8024eedaa416
#
_cell.length_a   1.000
_cell.length_b   1.000
_cell.length_c   1.000
_cell.angle_alpha   90.00
_cell.angle_beta   90.00
_cell.angle_gamma   90.00
#
_symmetry.space_group_name_H-M   'P 1'
#
loop_
_entity.id
_entity.type
_entity.pdbx_description
1 polymer ?
#
loop_
_entity_poly.entity_id
_entity_poly.type
_entity_poly.pdbx_seq_one_letter_code
_entity_poly.pdbx_strand_id
1 'polypeptide(L)'
;DEKDRKRYYGYILSESIRLSNLINDLLELSKLQSGGVAFSKGRVELYEIAYDVADRMNDAAAQRGKSVRLEAPEGEYYAYTNADRIEQVLIALVDNAIKHGTDGCTVSVNLFENAEKNRYEFVVSNPAEVDPADLEHLFERFYKADHAHTGDGTGLGLAIVSEVLNLLGEKIDIEYENGIIAFRFTAEKCSTPKKHRALQKAENKNEDGEPTA
;
A
#
# COMPACT_ATOMS: atom_id res chain seq x y z
N ASP A 1 28.71 12.74 31.47
CA ASP A 1 28.00 11.73 32.24
C ASP A 1 27.68 10.53 31.33
N GLU A 2 27.66 9.29 31.92
CA GLU A 2 27.41 8.06 31.15
C GLU A 2 25.99 8.04 30.53
N LYS A 3 25.02 8.65 31.20
CA LYS A 3 23.65 8.81 30.73
C LYS A 3 23.58 9.72 29.50
N ASP A 4 24.32 10.82 29.52
CA ASP A 4 24.40 11.74 28.38
C ASP A 4 25.09 11.08 27.20
N ARG A 5 26.16 10.30 27.43
CA ARG A 5 26.87 9.57 26.39
C ARG A 5 25.96 8.54 25.71
N LYS A 6 25.16 7.76 26.47
CA LYS A 6 24.17 6.82 25.90
C LYS A 6 23.10 7.55 25.07
N ARG A 7 22.65 8.71 25.53
CA ARG A 7 21.69 9.55 24.79
C ARG A 7 22.29 10.03 23.47
N TYR A 8 23.51 10.54 23.47
CA TYR A 8 24.19 10.97 22.24
C TYR A 8 24.44 9.81 21.25
N TYR A 9 24.82 8.63 21.74
CA TYR A 9 24.94 7.45 20.89
C TYR A 9 23.59 7.07 20.28
N GLY A 10 22.50 7.16 21.01
CA GLY A 10 21.15 6.94 20.50
C GLY A 10 20.82 7.92 19.34
N TYR A 11 21.11 9.21 19.52
CA TYR A 11 20.91 10.20 18.45
C TYR A 11 21.79 9.93 17.23
N ILE A 12 23.07 9.65 17.41
CA ILE A 12 23.96 9.34 16.29
C ILE A 12 23.48 8.11 15.52
N LEU A 13 23.06 7.06 16.24
CA LEU A 13 22.53 5.85 15.62
C LEU A 13 21.25 6.11 14.83
N SER A 14 20.28 6.82 15.42
CA SER A 14 19.02 7.15 14.76
C SER A 14 19.22 8.00 13.49
N GLU A 15 20.10 9.03 13.56
CA GLU A 15 20.41 9.86 12.39
C GLU A 15 21.21 9.10 11.32
N SER A 16 22.07 8.15 11.72
CA SER A 16 22.78 7.30 10.76
C SER A 16 21.83 6.37 10.02
N ILE A 17 20.85 5.77 10.71
CA ILE A 17 19.81 4.93 10.08
C ILE A 17 18.96 5.78 9.15
N ARG A 18 18.55 6.98 9.59
CA ARG A 18 17.77 7.91 8.77
C ARG A 18 18.50 8.32 7.49
N LEU A 19 19.80 8.62 7.58
CA LEU A 19 20.63 8.95 6.41
C LEU A 19 20.76 7.75 5.46
N SER A 20 20.94 6.55 5.99
CA SER A 20 20.99 5.33 5.18
C SER A 20 19.67 5.11 4.42
N ASN A 21 18.53 5.27 5.08
CA ASN A 21 17.22 5.17 4.44
C ASN A 21 17.04 6.23 3.35
N LEU A 22 17.42 7.48 3.63
CA LEU A 22 17.36 8.57 2.65
C LEU A 22 18.19 8.26 1.39
N ILE A 23 19.41 7.74 1.56
CA ILE A 23 20.26 7.36 0.42
C ILE A 23 19.61 6.23 -0.38
N ASN A 24 19.06 5.21 0.27
CA ASN A 24 18.39 4.10 -0.39
C ASN A 24 17.17 4.56 -1.17
N ASP A 25 16.31 5.39 -0.55
CA ASP A 25 15.11 5.97 -1.18
C ASP A 25 15.49 6.81 -2.41
N LEU A 26 16.54 7.63 -2.30
CA LEU A 26 17.03 8.47 -3.40
C LEU A 26 17.56 7.62 -4.57
N LEU A 27 18.33 6.57 -4.26
CA LEU A 27 18.85 5.64 -5.27
C LEU A 27 17.71 4.86 -5.94
N GLU A 28 16.71 4.45 -5.18
CA GLU A 28 15.53 3.78 -5.73
C GLU A 28 14.76 4.73 -6.66
N LEU A 29 14.41 5.92 -6.19
CA LEU A 29 13.72 6.92 -7.00
C LEU A 29 14.49 7.26 -8.28
N SER A 30 15.80 7.42 -8.18
CA SER A 30 16.67 7.65 -9.34
C SER A 30 16.62 6.50 -10.35
N LYS A 31 16.63 5.24 -9.88
CA LYS A 31 16.51 4.05 -10.74
C LYS A 31 15.15 4.01 -11.42
N LEU A 32 14.06 4.24 -10.69
CA LEU A 32 12.70 4.26 -11.24
C LEU A 32 12.56 5.28 -12.37
N GLN A 33 13.16 6.47 -12.20
CA GLN A 33 13.08 7.59 -13.16
C GLN A 33 14.03 7.49 -14.34
N SER A 34 15.08 6.68 -14.25
CA SER A 34 16.05 6.52 -15.35
C SER A 34 15.47 5.83 -16.59
N GLY A 35 14.22 5.34 -16.53
CA GLY A 35 13.55 4.63 -17.63
C GLY A 35 14.12 3.24 -17.91
N GLY A 36 15.11 2.78 -17.12
CA GLY A 36 15.75 1.48 -17.28
C GLY A 36 15.06 0.33 -16.54
N VAL A 37 14.01 0.61 -15.77
CA VAL A 37 13.32 -0.42 -14.97
C VAL A 37 11.98 -0.76 -15.61
N ALA A 38 11.90 -1.95 -16.21
CA ALA A 38 10.62 -2.54 -16.61
C ALA A 38 10.20 -3.56 -15.54
N PHE A 39 9.00 -3.40 -14.99
CA PHE A 39 8.45 -4.39 -14.06
C PHE A 39 7.85 -5.55 -14.82
N SER A 40 8.28 -6.77 -14.50
CA SER A 40 7.62 -7.96 -15.01
C SER A 40 6.25 -8.09 -14.36
N LYS A 41 5.18 -7.97 -15.16
CA LYS A 41 3.81 -8.15 -14.71
C LYS A 41 3.38 -9.59 -14.88
N GLY A 42 2.54 -10.06 -13.96
CA GLY A 42 1.94 -11.38 -13.99
C GLY A 42 0.55 -11.36 -13.36
N ARG A 43 -0.09 -12.53 -13.31
CA ARG A 43 -1.33 -12.72 -12.57
C ARG A 43 -1.01 -12.79 -11.09
N VAL A 44 -1.54 -11.87 -10.32
CA VAL A 44 -1.29 -11.70 -8.89
C VAL A 44 -2.62 -11.72 -8.15
N GLU A 45 -2.68 -12.43 -7.02
CA GLU A 45 -3.79 -12.40 -6.10
C GLU A 45 -3.55 -11.28 -5.09
N LEU A 46 -4.39 -10.23 -5.15
CA LEU A 46 -4.18 -8.99 -4.40
C LEU A 46 -4.56 -9.12 -2.93
N TYR A 47 -5.54 -9.97 -2.60
CA TYR A 47 -5.99 -10.14 -1.22
C TYR A 47 -4.90 -10.76 -0.35
N GLU A 48 -4.18 -11.77 -0.87
CA GLU A 48 -3.07 -12.40 -0.15
C GLU A 48 -1.99 -11.35 0.21
N ILE A 49 -1.60 -10.50 -0.75
CA ILE A 49 -0.62 -9.43 -0.49
C ILE A 49 -1.14 -8.44 0.55
N ALA A 50 -2.41 -8.02 0.43
CA ALA A 50 -3.00 -7.08 1.36
C ALA A 50 -3.10 -7.66 2.78
N TYR A 51 -3.44 -8.94 2.89
CA TYR A 51 -3.53 -9.66 4.15
C TYR A 51 -2.15 -9.75 4.82
N ASP A 52 -1.13 -10.20 4.09
CA ASP A 52 0.22 -10.34 4.62
C ASP A 52 0.81 -8.99 5.07
N VAL A 53 0.56 -7.92 4.30
CA VAL A 53 0.99 -6.57 4.68
C VAL A 53 0.24 -6.10 5.92
N ALA A 54 -1.09 -6.26 5.97
CA ALA A 54 -1.89 -5.81 7.11
C ALA A 54 -1.50 -6.55 8.40
N ASP A 55 -1.32 -7.87 8.34
CA ASP A 55 -0.90 -8.71 9.48
C ASP A 55 0.48 -8.29 9.99
N ARG A 56 1.47 -8.22 9.12
CA ARG A 56 2.85 -7.81 9.47
C ARG A 56 2.94 -6.39 10.00
N MET A 57 2.19 -5.45 9.42
CA MET A 57 2.21 -4.04 9.84
C MET A 57 1.41 -3.80 11.13
N ASN A 58 0.51 -4.72 11.51
CA ASN A 58 -0.27 -4.59 12.72
C ASN A 58 0.61 -4.62 13.98
N ASP A 59 1.69 -5.39 13.99
CA ASP A 59 2.66 -5.39 15.10
C ASP A 59 3.35 -4.03 15.26
N ALA A 60 3.74 -3.39 14.17
CA ALA A 60 4.33 -2.06 14.16
C ALA A 60 3.32 -0.98 14.60
N ALA A 61 2.06 -1.13 14.20
CA ALA A 61 0.96 -0.26 14.63
C ALA A 61 0.70 -0.40 16.14
N ALA A 62 0.66 -1.64 16.65
CA ALA A 62 0.43 -1.91 18.07
C ALA A 62 1.51 -1.28 18.97
N GLN A 63 2.78 -1.26 18.56
CA GLN A 63 3.84 -0.55 19.27
C GLN A 63 3.61 0.96 19.39
N ARG A 64 2.77 1.54 18.52
CA ARG A 64 2.36 2.94 18.53
C ARG A 64 0.92 3.14 19.07
N GLY A 65 0.34 2.10 19.68
CA GLY A 65 -1.03 2.14 20.20
C GLY A 65 -2.11 2.22 19.12
N LYS A 66 -1.81 1.79 17.89
CA LYS A 66 -2.69 1.81 16.72
C LYS A 66 -2.98 0.38 16.25
N SER A 67 -3.85 0.22 15.26
CA SER A 67 -4.15 -1.07 14.63
C SER A 67 -4.27 -0.91 13.12
N VAL A 68 -4.10 -2.03 12.40
CA VAL A 68 -4.35 -2.11 10.95
C VAL A 68 -5.49 -3.09 10.72
N ARG A 69 -6.43 -2.74 9.86
CA ARG A 69 -7.56 -3.59 9.49
C ARG A 69 -7.66 -3.69 7.97
N LEU A 70 -7.70 -4.93 7.46
CA LEU A 70 -8.06 -5.21 6.08
C LEU A 70 -9.57 -5.46 5.97
N GLU A 71 -10.21 -4.82 5.01
CA GLU A 71 -11.61 -5.03 4.65
C GLU A 71 -11.69 -5.29 3.15
N ALA A 72 -12.21 -6.46 2.79
CA ALA A 72 -12.47 -6.84 1.42
C ALA A 72 -13.72 -7.70 1.37
N PRO A 73 -14.67 -7.47 0.44
CA PRO A 73 -15.76 -8.40 0.18
C PRO A 73 -15.23 -9.79 -0.19
N GLU A 74 -16.03 -10.83 0.06
CA GLU A 74 -15.69 -12.18 -0.41
C GLU A 74 -15.54 -12.19 -1.93
N GLY A 75 -14.43 -12.76 -2.43
CA GLY A 75 -14.14 -12.79 -3.85
C GLY A 75 -12.70 -13.15 -4.18
N GLU A 76 -12.43 -13.28 -5.46
CA GLU A 76 -11.09 -13.48 -6.01
C GLU A 76 -10.61 -12.15 -6.62
N TYR A 77 -9.42 -11.69 -6.25
CA TYR A 77 -8.87 -10.39 -6.63
C TYR A 77 -7.63 -10.53 -7.51
N TYR A 78 -7.76 -11.20 -8.66
CA TYR A 78 -6.65 -11.40 -9.58
C TYR A 78 -6.41 -10.19 -10.48
N ALA A 79 -5.26 -9.54 -10.30
CA ALA A 79 -4.79 -8.43 -11.13
C ALA A 79 -3.63 -8.85 -12.06
N TYR A 80 -3.44 -8.12 -13.15
CA TYR A 80 -2.25 -8.22 -14.00
C TYR A 80 -1.26 -7.12 -13.62
N THR A 81 -0.39 -7.43 -12.67
CA THR A 81 0.51 -6.46 -12.05
C THR A 81 1.82 -7.14 -11.60
N ASN A 82 2.64 -6.42 -10.83
CA ASN A 82 3.85 -6.95 -10.19
C ASN A 82 3.61 -7.03 -8.67
N ALA A 83 3.72 -8.24 -8.10
CA ALA A 83 3.44 -8.52 -6.69
C ALA A 83 4.32 -7.70 -5.74
N ASP A 84 5.65 -7.70 -5.96
CA ASP A 84 6.61 -7.00 -5.09
C ASP A 84 6.35 -5.49 -5.05
N ARG A 85 5.91 -4.93 -6.18
CA ARG A 85 5.64 -3.49 -6.28
C ARG A 85 4.31 -3.10 -5.64
N ILE A 86 3.28 -3.94 -5.73
CA ILE A 86 2.03 -3.71 -4.98
C ILE A 86 2.27 -3.85 -3.48
N GLU A 87 3.03 -4.85 -3.05
CA GLU A 87 3.44 -5.00 -1.65
C GLU A 87 4.19 -3.76 -1.15
N GLN A 88 5.18 -3.28 -1.90
CA GLN A 88 5.94 -2.07 -1.58
C GLN A 88 5.05 -0.83 -1.43
N VAL A 89 4.10 -0.63 -2.36
CA VAL A 89 3.13 0.47 -2.30
C VAL A 89 2.28 0.37 -1.04
N LEU A 90 1.74 -0.80 -0.74
CA LEU A 90 0.90 -1.01 0.45
C LEU A 90 1.69 -0.77 1.75
N ILE A 91 2.92 -1.30 1.85
CA ILE A 91 3.78 -1.06 3.02
C ILE A 91 4.02 0.43 3.21
N ALA A 92 4.37 1.16 2.14
CA ALA A 92 4.67 2.58 2.24
C ALA A 92 3.43 3.41 2.66
N LEU A 93 2.24 3.08 2.13
CA LEU A 93 1.01 3.77 2.49
C LEU A 93 0.55 3.45 3.92
N VAL A 94 0.63 2.17 4.34
CA VAL A 94 0.27 1.75 5.70
C VAL A 94 1.25 2.32 6.73
N ASP A 95 2.57 2.33 6.44
CA ASP A 95 3.58 2.94 7.30
C ASP A 95 3.36 4.45 7.46
N ASN A 96 3.02 5.13 6.36
CA ASN A 96 2.63 6.55 6.38
C ASN A 96 1.40 6.78 7.27
N ALA A 97 0.36 5.95 7.14
CA ALA A 97 -0.86 6.02 7.94
C ALA A 97 -0.59 5.74 9.44
N ILE A 98 0.29 4.78 9.76
CA ILE A 98 0.71 4.50 11.14
C ILE A 98 1.49 5.68 11.73
N LYS A 99 2.37 6.31 10.96
CA LYS A 99 3.20 7.44 11.42
C LYS A 99 2.38 8.71 11.66
N HIS A 100 1.46 9.03 10.75
CA HIS A 100 0.75 10.31 10.72
C HIS A 100 -0.71 10.25 11.20
N GLY A 101 -1.26 9.07 11.40
CA GLY A 101 -2.60 8.91 11.99
C GLY A 101 -2.67 9.43 13.42
N THR A 102 -3.85 9.85 13.86
CA THR A 102 -4.11 10.27 15.24
C THR A 102 -3.85 9.13 16.23
N ASP A 103 -3.61 9.46 17.49
CA ASP A 103 -3.35 8.48 18.54
C ASP A 103 -4.54 7.51 18.71
N GLY A 104 -4.24 6.23 18.85
CA GLY A 104 -5.25 5.17 19.02
C GLY A 104 -6.07 4.85 17.78
N CYS A 105 -5.75 5.40 16.61
CA CYS A 105 -6.54 5.17 15.41
C CYS A 105 -6.38 3.74 14.84
N THR A 106 -7.35 3.35 14.04
CA THR A 106 -7.26 2.19 13.16
C THR A 106 -6.94 2.67 11.75
N VAL A 107 -5.89 2.12 11.16
CA VAL A 107 -5.57 2.26 9.74
C VAL A 107 -6.42 1.24 8.98
N SER A 108 -7.25 1.70 8.06
CA SER A 108 -8.10 0.83 7.23
C SER A 108 -7.45 0.61 5.86
N VAL A 109 -7.34 -0.65 5.47
CA VAL A 109 -6.94 -1.07 4.12
C VAL A 109 -8.16 -1.71 3.49
N ASN A 110 -8.73 -1.07 2.47
CA ASN A 110 -9.90 -1.58 1.77
C ASN A 110 -9.49 -2.05 0.37
N LEU A 111 -9.96 -3.23 -0.03
CA LEU A 111 -9.79 -3.78 -1.38
C LEU A 111 -11.16 -4.15 -1.94
N PHE A 112 -11.53 -3.60 -3.09
CA PHE A 112 -12.81 -3.90 -3.73
C PHE A 112 -12.71 -3.81 -5.26
N GLU A 113 -13.70 -4.38 -5.94
CA GLU A 113 -13.82 -4.28 -7.39
C GLU A 113 -14.58 -3.01 -7.78
N ASN A 114 -13.99 -2.18 -8.62
CA ASN A 114 -14.68 -1.13 -9.32
C ASN A 114 -15.17 -1.66 -10.68
N ALA A 115 -16.43 -2.08 -10.72
CA ALA A 115 -17.03 -2.71 -11.90
C ALA A 115 -17.13 -1.74 -13.10
N GLU A 116 -17.32 -0.43 -12.86
CA GLU A 116 -17.42 0.58 -13.91
C GLU A 116 -16.09 0.75 -14.65
N LYS A 117 -14.98 0.72 -13.90
CA LYS A 117 -13.62 0.86 -14.43
C LYS A 117 -12.99 -0.47 -14.84
N ASN A 118 -13.62 -1.60 -14.52
CA ASN A 118 -13.06 -2.95 -14.66
C ASN A 118 -11.66 -3.08 -14.02
N ARG A 119 -11.51 -2.54 -12.79
CA ARG A 119 -10.29 -2.52 -12.02
C ARG A 119 -10.57 -2.90 -10.58
N TYR A 120 -9.54 -3.32 -9.87
CA TYR A 120 -9.55 -3.34 -8.41
C TYR A 120 -9.07 -2.01 -7.88
N GLU A 121 -9.61 -1.59 -6.75
CA GLU A 121 -9.18 -0.39 -6.04
C GLU A 121 -8.73 -0.75 -4.63
N PHE A 122 -7.60 -0.19 -4.25
CA PHE A 122 -7.14 -0.13 -2.87
C PHE A 122 -7.41 1.26 -2.30
N VAL A 123 -7.86 1.29 -1.05
CA VAL A 123 -7.98 2.53 -0.28
C VAL A 123 -7.32 2.31 1.07
N VAL A 124 -6.22 3.01 1.31
CA VAL A 124 -5.56 3.06 2.62
C VAL A 124 -5.95 4.37 3.30
N SER A 125 -6.62 4.29 4.44
CA SER A 125 -7.15 5.48 5.11
C SER A 125 -6.91 5.46 6.62
N ASN A 126 -6.81 6.65 7.19
CA ASN A 126 -6.67 6.85 8.63
C ASN A 126 -7.18 8.24 9.05
N PRO A 127 -7.66 8.39 10.28
CA PRO A 127 -7.86 9.72 10.87
C PRO A 127 -6.53 10.46 10.97
N ALA A 128 -6.48 11.71 10.51
CA ALA A 128 -5.30 12.55 10.56
C ALA A 128 -5.71 14.05 10.58
N GLU A 129 -4.83 14.89 11.12
CA GLU A 129 -4.93 16.34 11.00
C GLU A 129 -4.01 16.78 9.85
N VAL A 130 -4.61 17.22 8.74
CA VAL A 130 -3.89 17.63 7.52
C VAL A 130 -4.40 19.00 7.11
N ASP A 131 -3.50 19.93 6.80
CA ASP A 131 -3.89 21.17 6.14
C ASP A 131 -4.27 20.83 4.68
N PRO A 132 -5.47 21.21 4.20
CA PRO A 132 -5.86 21.02 2.81
C PRO A 132 -4.86 21.58 1.80
N ALA A 133 -4.10 22.62 2.15
CA ALA A 133 -3.05 23.16 1.29
C ALA A 133 -1.87 22.20 1.10
N ASP A 134 -1.63 21.28 2.04
CA ASP A 134 -0.54 20.30 1.93
C ASP A 134 -0.86 19.16 0.96
N LEU A 135 -2.14 18.88 0.68
CA LEU A 135 -2.56 17.71 -0.08
C LEU A 135 -1.96 17.66 -1.50
N GLU A 136 -1.85 18.81 -2.16
CA GLU A 136 -1.31 18.91 -3.52
C GLU A 136 0.21 18.59 -3.55
N HIS A 137 0.89 18.75 -2.41
CA HIS A 137 2.33 18.62 -2.29
C HIS A 137 2.79 17.28 -1.70
N LEU A 138 1.87 16.44 -1.17
CA LEU A 138 2.25 15.20 -0.47
C LEU A 138 3.05 14.22 -1.31
N PHE A 139 2.94 14.24 -2.64
CA PHE A 139 3.75 13.42 -3.55
C PHE A 139 5.04 14.10 -4.02
N GLU A 140 5.28 15.34 -3.62
CA GLU A 140 6.53 16.03 -3.96
C GLU A 140 7.69 15.45 -3.15
N ARG A 141 8.88 15.46 -3.77
CA ARG A 141 10.10 14.95 -3.13
C ARG A 141 10.49 15.83 -1.95
N PHE A 142 10.87 15.20 -0.85
CA PHE A 142 11.31 15.86 0.38
C PHE A 142 10.24 16.72 1.05
N TYR A 143 9.01 16.68 0.54
CA TYR A 143 7.92 17.40 1.17
C TYR A 143 7.54 16.75 2.50
N LYS A 144 7.32 17.58 3.49
CA LYS A 144 6.80 17.24 4.81
C LYS A 144 5.90 18.36 5.26
N ALA A 145 4.67 18.05 5.64
CA ALA A 145 3.78 19.03 6.26
C ALA A 145 4.43 19.63 7.51
N ASP A 146 4.21 20.91 7.78
CA ASP A 146 4.91 21.69 8.84
C ASP A 146 4.85 21.03 10.23
N HIS A 147 3.78 20.29 10.54
CA HIS A 147 3.64 19.57 11.81
C HIS A 147 4.49 18.29 11.91
N ALA A 148 5.11 17.84 10.82
CA ALA A 148 5.90 16.61 10.72
C ALA A 148 7.43 16.84 10.78
N HIS A 149 7.91 18.05 11.02
CA HIS A 149 9.35 18.39 11.02
C HIS A 149 10.22 17.60 12.01
N THR A 150 9.62 16.99 13.03
CA THR A 150 10.31 16.13 14.01
C THR A 150 10.13 14.64 13.76
N GLY A 151 9.42 14.24 12.71
CA GLY A 151 9.04 12.84 12.45
C GLY A 151 10.09 12.02 11.72
N ASP A 152 10.05 10.70 11.97
CA ASP A 152 10.82 9.65 11.31
C ASP A 152 10.40 9.46 9.84
N GLY A 153 10.90 10.24 8.92
CA GLY A 153 10.60 10.07 7.50
C GLY A 153 11.60 10.80 6.61
N THR A 154 11.81 10.30 5.39
CA THR A 154 12.69 10.90 4.38
C THR A 154 11.98 11.96 3.54
N GLY A 155 10.63 11.93 3.48
CA GLY A 155 9.83 12.73 2.55
C GLY A 155 9.90 12.21 1.10
N LEU A 156 10.38 10.98 0.90
CA LEU A 156 10.48 10.34 -0.41
C LEU A 156 9.48 9.19 -0.60
N GLY A 157 8.93 8.63 0.48
CA GLY A 157 8.09 7.44 0.41
C GLY A 157 6.88 7.59 -0.52
N LEU A 158 6.11 8.68 -0.41
CA LEU A 158 4.95 8.93 -1.28
C LEU A 158 5.37 9.25 -2.73
N ALA A 159 6.51 9.91 -2.93
CA ALA A 159 7.06 10.14 -4.27
C ALA A 159 7.46 8.82 -4.95
N ILE A 160 8.04 7.87 -4.19
CA ILE A 160 8.35 6.51 -4.68
C ILE A 160 7.06 5.76 -5.01
N VAL A 161 6.04 5.82 -4.14
CA VAL A 161 4.72 5.21 -4.40
C VAL A 161 4.13 5.70 -5.71
N SER A 162 4.11 7.01 -5.93
CA SER A 162 3.61 7.62 -7.16
C SER A 162 4.37 7.14 -8.40
N GLU A 163 5.70 7.09 -8.33
CA GLU A 163 6.54 6.64 -9.45
C GLU A 163 6.36 5.13 -9.75
N VAL A 164 6.29 4.30 -8.71
CA VAL A 164 6.03 2.85 -8.87
C VAL A 164 4.68 2.61 -9.54
N LEU A 165 3.61 3.28 -9.08
CA LEU A 165 2.28 3.15 -9.67
C LEU A 165 2.25 3.66 -11.11
N ASN A 166 2.90 4.79 -11.40
CA ASN A 166 3.04 5.31 -12.77
C ASN A 166 3.72 4.29 -13.70
N LEU A 167 4.81 3.65 -13.28
CA LEU A 167 5.49 2.60 -14.04
C LEU A 167 4.64 1.31 -14.19
N LEU A 168 3.72 1.04 -13.26
CA LEU A 168 2.71 0.00 -13.38
C LEU A 168 1.55 0.40 -14.30
N GLY A 169 1.47 1.66 -14.75
CA GLY A 169 0.34 2.18 -15.53
C GLY A 169 -0.92 2.43 -14.68
N GLU A 170 -0.72 2.61 -13.39
CA GLU A 170 -1.76 2.86 -12.40
C GLU A 170 -1.69 4.31 -11.90
N LYS A 171 -2.76 4.77 -11.24
CA LYS A 171 -2.84 6.11 -10.65
C LYS A 171 -3.06 6.02 -9.16
N ILE A 172 -2.59 7.05 -8.46
CA ILE A 172 -2.89 7.27 -7.04
C ILE A 172 -3.57 8.63 -6.89
N ASP A 173 -4.61 8.65 -6.09
CA ASP A 173 -5.37 9.84 -5.73
C ASP A 173 -5.41 9.97 -4.20
N ILE A 174 -5.58 11.21 -3.71
CA ILE A 174 -5.75 11.53 -2.29
C ILE A 174 -7.11 12.18 -2.09
N GLU A 175 -7.81 11.76 -1.04
CA GLU A 175 -9.02 12.39 -0.56
C GLU A 175 -8.82 12.75 0.92
N TYR A 176 -9.30 13.92 1.34
CA TYR A 176 -9.34 14.32 2.75
C TYR A 176 -10.71 14.87 3.08
N GLU A 177 -11.43 14.15 3.89
CA GLU A 177 -12.79 14.53 4.28
C GLU A 177 -13.05 14.12 5.74
N ASN A 178 -13.72 15.01 6.48
CA ASN A 178 -14.14 14.74 7.86
C ASN A 178 -12.99 14.28 8.80
N GLY A 179 -11.77 14.78 8.58
CA GLY A 179 -10.60 14.41 9.40
C GLY A 179 -10.01 13.03 9.05
N ILE A 180 -10.40 12.45 7.93
CA ILE A 180 -9.85 11.18 7.40
C ILE A 180 -9.11 11.48 6.11
N ILE A 181 -7.84 11.08 6.05
CA ILE A 181 -7.07 11.03 4.81
C ILE A 181 -7.16 9.64 4.21
N ALA A 182 -7.34 9.57 2.89
CA ALA A 182 -7.43 8.33 2.14
C ALA A 182 -6.56 8.40 0.88
N PHE A 183 -5.68 7.42 0.71
CA PHE A 183 -4.90 7.19 -0.49
C PHE A 183 -5.55 6.07 -1.29
N ARG A 184 -5.94 6.38 -2.53
CA ARG A 184 -6.63 5.44 -3.42
C ARG A 184 -5.78 5.13 -4.63
N PHE A 185 -5.55 3.86 -4.91
CA PHE A 185 -4.89 3.45 -6.15
C PHE A 185 -5.58 2.25 -6.79
N THR A 186 -5.33 2.03 -8.08
CA THR A 186 -5.97 0.98 -8.88
C THR A 186 -5.00 -0.14 -9.22
N ALA A 187 -5.56 -1.30 -9.61
CA ALA A 187 -4.83 -2.38 -10.23
C ALA A 187 -5.67 -2.98 -11.37
N GLU A 188 -5.04 -3.23 -12.52
CA GLU A 188 -5.72 -3.78 -13.70
C GLU A 188 -6.22 -5.21 -13.43
N LYS A 189 -7.54 -5.40 -13.63
CA LYS A 189 -8.16 -6.71 -13.41
C LYS A 189 -7.64 -7.72 -14.44
N CYS A 190 -7.14 -8.85 -13.96
CA CYS A 190 -6.72 -9.94 -14.83
C CYS A 190 -7.96 -10.63 -15.42
N SER A 191 -8.04 -10.71 -16.76
CA SER A 191 -9.09 -11.49 -17.41
C SER A 191 -8.92 -12.97 -17.05
N THR A 192 -9.93 -13.55 -16.41
CA THR A 192 -9.94 -14.98 -16.06
C THR A 192 -9.76 -15.82 -17.33
N PRO A 193 -8.79 -16.74 -17.41
CA PRO A 193 -8.72 -17.66 -18.54
C PRO A 193 -10.02 -18.47 -18.59
N LYS A 194 -10.68 -18.55 -19.73
CA LYS A 194 -11.96 -19.27 -19.94
C LYS A 194 -11.93 -20.77 -19.60
N LYS A 195 -10.83 -21.31 -19.08
CA LYS A 195 -10.64 -22.74 -18.79
C LYS A 195 -11.38 -23.28 -17.57
N HIS A 196 -11.67 -22.47 -16.55
CA HIS A 196 -12.39 -22.99 -15.37
C HIS A 196 -13.90 -23.15 -15.56
N ARG A 197 -14.51 -22.42 -16.49
CA ARG A 197 -15.96 -22.55 -16.76
C ARG A 197 -16.33 -23.84 -17.48
N ALA A 198 -15.36 -24.53 -18.10
CA ALA A 198 -15.57 -25.81 -18.78
C ALA A 198 -15.59 -27.00 -17.81
N LEU A 199 -14.81 -26.93 -16.70
CA LEU A 199 -14.76 -28.02 -15.71
C LEU A 199 -16.00 -28.03 -14.81
N GLN A 200 -16.48 -26.87 -14.36
CA GLN A 200 -17.71 -26.77 -13.57
C GLN A 200 -18.97 -27.19 -14.36
N LYS A 201 -18.99 -26.95 -15.70
CA LYS A 201 -20.08 -27.45 -16.55
C LYS A 201 -20.01 -28.97 -16.81
N ALA A 202 -18.84 -29.58 -16.66
CA ALA A 202 -18.68 -31.03 -16.82
C ALA A 202 -19.08 -31.79 -15.53
N GLU A 203 -18.81 -31.22 -14.36
CA GLU A 203 -19.22 -31.81 -13.06
C GLU A 203 -20.72 -31.75 -12.85
N ASN A 204 -21.39 -30.64 -13.17
CA ASN A 204 -22.87 -30.54 -13.05
C ASN A 204 -23.65 -31.38 -14.09
N LYS A 205 -22.99 -31.94 -15.13
CA LYS A 205 -23.67 -32.80 -16.10
C LYS A 205 -23.66 -34.29 -15.71
N ASN A 206 -22.83 -34.68 -14.74
CA ASN A 206 -22.76 -36.06 -14.28
C ASN A 206 -23.69 -36.38 -13.09
N GLU A 207 -24.35 -35.38 -12.49
CA GLU A 207 -25.29 -35.61 -11.40
C GLU A 207 -26.74 -35.82 -11.85
N ASP A 208 -27.09 -35.56 -13.12
CA ASP A 208 -28.47 -35.67 -13.62
C ASP A 208 -28.75 -36.94 -14.45
N GLY A 209 -27.98 -37.99 -14.28
CA GLY A 209 -28.05 -39.17 -15.13
C GLY A 209 -28.15 -40.52 -14.41
N GLU A 210 -29.16 -40.76 -13.59
CA GLU A 210 -29.66 -42.12 -13.31
C GLU A 210 -31.18 -42.18 -13.44
N PRO A 211 -31.69 -42.90 -14.42
CA PRO A 211 -33.07 -43.40 -14.33
C PRO A 211 -33.06 -44.81 -13.76
N THR A 212 -33.74 -44.93 -12.66
CA THR A 212 -34.20 -46.21 -12.10
C THR A 212 -35.01 -47.03 -13.13
N ALA A 213 -34.63 -48.26 -13.29
CA ALA A 213 -35.50 -49.34 -13.73
C ALA A 213 -35.34 -50.54 -12.78
#